data_211d6211f3eeb68bb173b2e9b653d2b1
#
_entry.id   211d6211f3eeb68bb173b2e9b653d2b1
#
_cell.length_a   1.000
_cell.length_b   1.000
_cell.length_c   1.000
_cell.angle_alpha   90.00
_cell.angle_beta   90.00
_cell.angle_gamma   90.00
#
_symmetry.space_group_name_H-M   'P 1'
#
loop_
_entity.id
_entity.type
_entity.pdbx_description
1 polymer ?
#
loop_
_entity_poly.entity_id
_entity_poly.type
_entity_poly.pdbx_seq_one_letter_code
_entity_poly.pdbx_strand_id
1 'polypeptide(L)'
;MKTELIDILCKKSFKYSEKPVFKLVSGRLSNFYVNCKPTLLSPRGMYLAGHLVFDAIKDLNADGVGGLTFGADPLAVATAFASELKGQPIQAFSIRKTQKDHGIVKWIEGDLHPGDRVVIIDDVATTGGSTVTAIERAQSEGLTVVRAIILVDRQEGGLEAIRKHVDDVAAIVTRDELIRHVTEGG
;
A
#
# COMPACT_ATOMS: atom_id res chain seq x y z
N MET A 1 8.16 3.81 15.86
CA MET A 1 8.02 3.88 14.40
C MET A 1 6.56 4.11 13.97
N LYS A 2 5.58 3.26 14.36
CA LYS A 2 4.18 3.44 13.92
C LYS A 2 3.58 4.77 14.38
N THR A 3 3.75 5.15 15.66
CA THR A 3 3.27 6.44 16.20
C THR A 3 3.86 7.64 15.44
N GLU A 4 5.14 7.60 15.12
CA GLU A 4 5.81 8.65 14.35
C GLU A 4 5.31 8.70 12.91
N LEU A 5 5.03 7.56 12.29
CA LEU A 5 4.43 7.51 10.96
C LEU A 5 3.02 8.13 10.97
N ILE A 6 2.20 7.83 11.99
CA ILE A 6 0.87 8.43 12.19
C ILE A 6 1.00 9.96 12.30
N ASP A 7 1.94 10.46 13.09
CA ASP A 7 2.18 11.90 13.23
C ASP A 7 2.53 12.56 11.88
N ILE A 8 3.41 11.94 11.08
CA ILE A 8 3.76 12.46 9.74
C ILE A 8 2.58 12.38 8.78
N LEU A 9 1.80 11.28 8.82
CA LEU A 9 0.59 11.13 8.00
C LEU A 9 -0.43 12.22 8.33
N CYS A 10 -0.68 12.50 9.60
CA CYS A 10 -1.60 13.55 10.03
C CYS A 10 -1.14 14.95 9.59
N LYS A 11 0.17 15.22 9.64
CA LYS A 11 0.73 16.51 9.23
C LYS A 11 0.76 16.73 7.72
N LYS A 12 0.98 15.67 6.92
CA LYS A 12 1.26 15.80 5.48
C LYS A 12 0.17 15.23 4.56
N SER A 13 -0.55 14.22 5.01
CA SER A 13 -1.34 13.32 4.15
C SER A 13 -2.79 13.16 4.54
N PHE A 14 -3.17 13.55 5.76
CA PHE A 14 -4.49 13.40 6.31
C PHE A 14 -5.10 14.76 6.63
N LYS A 15 -6.37 14.94 6.29
CA LYS A 15 -7.17 16.12 6.66
C LYS A 15 -8.48 15.64 7.26
N TYR A 16 -8.86 16.23 8.38
CA TYR A 16 -10.10 15.92 9.07
C TYR A 16 -10.93 17.18 9.30
N SER A 17 -12.25 17.05 9.27
CA SER A 17 -13.21 18.08 9.61
C SER A 17 -14.41 17.41 10.30
N GLU A 18 -14.97 18.03 11.32
CA GLU A 18 -16.20 17.54 11.98
C GLU A 18 -17.38 17.44 11.00
N LYS A 19 -17.40 18.30 9.99
CA LYS A 19 -18.43 18.30 8.94
C LYS A 19 -17.88 17.68 7.65
N PRO A 20 -18.73 16.98 6.85
CA PRO A 20 -18.31 16.39 5.57
C PRO A 20 -18.11 17.50 4.52
N VAL A 21 -16.84 17.91 4.32
CA VAL A 21 -16.45 18.99 3.39
C VAL A 21 -15.59 18.51 2.23
N PHE A 22 -15.02 17.30 2.31
CA PHE A 22 -14.11 16.77 1.27
C PHE A 22 -14.91 16.00 0.22
N LYS A 23 -14.94 16.50 -1.02
CA LYS A 23 -15.61 15.82 -2.14
C LYS A 23 -14.75 14.67 -2.64
N LEU A 24 -15.29 13.46 -2.58
CA LEU A 24 -14.65 12.24 -3.11
C LEU A 24 -14.85 12.13 -4.63
N VAL A 25 -14.06 11.26 -5.28
CA VAL A 25 -14.19 10.97 -6.72
C VAL A 25 -15.60 10.47 -7.07
N SER A 26 -16.26 9.76 -6.16
CA SER A 26 -17.66 9.32 -6.29
C SER A 26 -18.69 10.45 -6.22
N GLY A 27 -18.28 11.69 -5.95
CA GLY A 27 -19.14 12.86 -5.72
C GLY A 27 -19.66 12.96 -4.28
N ARG A 28 -19.54 11.93 -3.47
CA ARG A 28 -19.97 11.91 -2.06
C ARG A 28 -19.06 12.83 -1.22
N LEU A 29 -19.63 13.51 -0.23
CA LEU A 29 -18.88 14.28 0.76
C LEU A 29 -18.37 13.36 1.88
N SER A 30 -17.14 13.63 2.34
CA SER A 30 -16.50 12.95 3.45
C SER A 30 -16.02 13.97 4.47
N ASN A 31 -15.93 13.57 5.74
CA ASN A 31 -15.32 14.36 6.81
C ASN A 31 -13.81 14.21 6.92
N PHE A 32 -13.19 13.39 6.05
CA PHE A 32 -11.74 13.25 5.97
C PHE A 32 -11.26 13.04 4.54
N TYR A 33 -9.99 13.35 4.31
CA TYR A 33 -9.27 13.13 3.07
C TYR A 33 -7.89 12.52 3.36
N VAL A 34 -7.50 11.53 2.56
CA VAL A 34 -6.18 10.86 2.67
C VAL A 34 -5.49 10.89 1.31
N ASN A 35 -4.21 11.30 1.32
CA ASN A 35 -3.30 11.16 0.19
C ASN A 35 -1.91 10.84 0.76
N CYS A 36 -1.48 9.60 0.68
CA CYS A 36 -0.23 9.16 1.30
C CYS A 36 1.04 9.63 0.56
N LYS A 37 0.94 10.12 -0.69
CA LYS A 37 2.10 10.52 -1.49
C LYS A 37 2.99 11.57 -0.81
N PRO A 38 2.49 12.66 -0.18
CA PRO A 38 3.34 13.61 0.52
C PRO A 38 4.15 13.00 1.67
N THR A 39 3.62 11.98 2.33
CA THR A 39 4.35 11.22 3.36
C THR A 39 5.33 10.25 2.73
N LEU A 40 4.89 9.42 1.77
CA LEU A 40 5.71 8.38 1.16
C LEU A 40 6.88 8.95 0.32
N LEU A 41 6.74 10.15 -0.22
CA LEU A 41 7.79 10.85 -0.96
C LEU A 41 8.69 11.72 -0.05
N SER A 42 8.43 11.75 1.27
CA SER A 42 9.33 12.41 2.22
C SER A 42 10.34 11.41 2.79
N PRO A 43 11.61 11.81 3.01
CA PRO A 43 12.65 10.86 3.45
C PRO A 43 12.28 10.09 4.72
N ARG A 44 11.75 10.78 5.72
CA ARG A 44 11.39 10.13 7.00
C ARG A 44 10.14 9.27 6.89
N GLY A 45 9.12 9.72 6.15
CA GLY A 45 7.91 8.95 5.92
C GLY A 45 8.19 7.67 5.11
N MET A 46 9.01 7.77 4.07
CA MET A 46 9.48 6.62 3.27
C MET A 46 10.23 5.62 4.15
N TYR A 47 11.18 6.08 4.97
CA TYR A 47 11.92 5.23 5.90
C TYR A 47 11.00 4.45 6.84
N LEU A 48 10.09 5.16 7.51
CA LEU A 48 9.19 4.54 8.49
C LEU A 48 8.21 3.55 7.83
N ALA A 49 7.61 3.94 6.72
CA ALA A 49 6.64 3.10 6.01
C ALA A 49 7.31 1.82 5.47
N GLY A 50 8.47 1.93 4.83
CA GLY A 50 9.21 0.78 4.31
C GLY A 50 9.61 -0.21 5.40
N HIS A 51 10.11 0.27 6.55
CA HIS A 51 10.47 -0.60 7.67
C HIS A 51 9.25 -1.28 8.31
N LEU A 52 8.12 -0.57 8.47
CA LEU A 52 6.90 -1.15 9.03
C LEU A 52 6.28 -2.21 8.10
N VAL A 53 6.30 -1.97 6.79
CA VAL A 53 5.85 -2.99 5.82
C VAL A 53 6.81 -4.18 5.84
N PHE A 54 8.13 -3.96 5.81
CA PHE A 54 9.10 -5.04 5.90
C PHE A 54 8.91 -5.87 7.18
N ASP A 55 8.77 -5.24 8.35
CA ASP A 55 8.53 -5.95 9.61
C ASP A 55 7.26 -6.81 9.58
N ALA A 56 6.25 -6.41 8.81
CA ALA A 56 5.00 -7.15 8.64
C ALA A 56 5.11 -8.34 7.67
N ILE A 57 6.17 -8.42 6.83
CA ILE A 57 6.29 -9.44 5.78
C ILE A 57 7.55 -10.31 5.89
N LYS A 58 8.51 -9.97 6.74
CA LYS A 58 9.84 -10.61 6.82
C LYS A 58 9.81 -12.12 7.05
N ASP A 59 8.75 -12.64 7.66
CA ASP A 59 8.59 -14.07 7.99
C ASP A 59 7.79 -14.84 6.93
N LEU A 60 7.40 -14.21 5.83
CA LEU A 60 6.55 -14.82 4.79
C LEU A 60 7.33 -15.56 3.69
N ASN A 61 8.67 -15.46 3.69
CA ASN A 61 9.50 -15.93 2.57
C ASN A 61 8.98 -15.40 1.22
N ALA A 62 8.77 -14.08 1.16
CA ALA A 62 8.35 -13.41 -0.05
C ALA A 62 9.57 -13.06 -0.92
N ASP A 63 9.47 -13.34 -2.22
CA ASP A 63 10.48 -13.00 -3.22
C ASP A 63 10.32 -11.55 -3.67
N GLY A 64 9.07 -11.04 -3.69
CA GLY A 64 8.76 -9.70 -4.15
C GLY A 64 7.70 -8.95 -3.35
N VAL A 65 7.78 -7.62 -3.38
CA VAL A 65 6.80 -6.68 -2.83
C VAL A 65 6.47 -5.59 -3.84
N GLY A 66 5.19 -5.36 -4.12
CA GLY A 66 4.79 -4.38 -5.11
C GLY A 66 3.28 -4.21 -5.23
N GLY A 67 2.84 -3.43 -6.20
CA GLY A 67 1.42 -3.18 -6.41
C GLY A 67 1.15 -2.25 -7.58
N LEU A 68 -0.06 -1.72 -7.67
CA LEU A 68 -0.47 -0.90 -8.81
C LEU A 68 0.22 0.47 -8.80
N THR A 69 0.85 0.81 -9.93
CA THR A 69 1.50 2.12 -10.10
C THR A 69 0.47 3.27 -10.02
N PHE A 70 0.72 4.40 -9.48
CA PHE A 70 1.91 4.94 -8.82
C PHE A 70 1.79 4.84 -7.27
N GLY A 71 0.63 4.49 -6.73
CA GLY A 71 0.37 4.48 -5.27
C GLY A 71 1.33 3.57 -4.50
N ALA A 72 1.52 2.35 -5.00
CA ALA A 72 2.37 1.35 -4.40
C ALA A 72 3.87 1.57 -4.60
N ASP A 73 4.30 2.19 -5.71
CA ASP A 73 5.72 2.21 -6.11
C ASP A 73 6.66 2.79 -5.04
N PRO A 74 6.40 3.99 -4.43
CA PRO A 74 7.29 4.51 -3.40
C PRO A 74 7.39 3.59 -2.18
N LEU A 75 6.29 2.94 -1.83
CA LEU A 75 6.23 2.02 -0.68
C LEU A 75 6.97 0.71 -0.97
N ALA A 76 6.85 0.18 -2.21
CA ALA A 76 7.57 -1.02 -2.65
C ALA A 76 9.09 -0.81 -2.60
N VAL A 77 9.56 0.30 -3.20
CA VAL A 77 10.98 0.65 -3.20
C VAL A 77 11.51 0.85 -1.77
N ALA A 78 10.73 1.55 -0.91
CA ALA A 78 11.10 1.75 0.48
C ALA A 78 11.19 0.43 1.26
N THR A 79 10.28 -0.51 1.00
CA THR A 79 10.25 -1.83 1.64
C THR A 79 11.42 -2.69 1.18
N ALA A 80 11.70 -2.74 -0.12
CA ALA A 80 12.85 -3.44 -0.67
C ALA A 80 14.17 -2.90 -0.11
N PHE A 81 14.32 -1.57 -0.04
CA PHE A 81 15.50 -0.96 0.57
C PHE A 81 15.63 -1.31 2.07
N ALA A 82 14.52 -1.29 2.82
CA ALA A 82 14.52 -1.70 4.23
C ALA A 82 14.91 -3.18 4.40
N SER A 83 14.45 -4.06 3.50
CA SER A 83 14.77 -5.50 3.51
C SER A 83 16.26 -5.75 3.29
N GLU A 84 16.89 -5.04 2.34
CA GLU A 84 18.33 -5.10 2.10
C GLU A 84 19.13 -4.68 3.31
N LEU A 85 18.77 -3.57 3.97
CA LEU A 85 19.44 -3.10 5.20
C LEU A 85 19.33 -4.11 6.36
N LYS A 86 18.35 -5.02 6.29
CA LYS A 86 18.13 -6.08 7.30
C LYS A 86 18.76 -7.42 6.91
N GLY A 87 19.41 -7.50 5.76
CA GLY A 87 20.03 -8.73 5.27
C GLY A 87 19.03 -9.81 4.81
N GLN A 88 17.80 -9.41 4.48
CA GLN A 88 16.73 -10.28 3.96
C GLN A 88 16.13 -9.65 2.70
N PRO A 89 16.88 -9.57 1.59
CA PRO A 89 16.48 -8.82 0.41
C PRO A 89 15.19 -9.36 -0.22
N ILE A 90 14.25 -8.46 -0.51
CA ILE A 90 12.99 -8.72 -1.21
C ILE A 90 12.94 -7.78 -2.42
N GLN A 91 12.62 -8.31 -3.61
CA GLN A 91 12.55 -7.53 -4.85
C GLN A 91 11.38 -6.54 -4.82
N ALA A 92 11.60 -5.29 -5.27
CA ALA A 92 10.50 -4.39 -5.57
C ALA A 92 9.98 -4.66 -6.99
N PHE A 93 8.66 -4.58 -7.17
CA PHE A 93 8.04 -4.61 -8.50
C PHE A 93 6.89 -3.61 -8.61
N SER A 94 6.55 -3.26 -9.84
CA SER A 94 5.43 -2.37 -10.14
C SER A 94 4.46 -3.03 -11.10
N ILE A 95 3.16 -2.84 -10.88
CA ILE A 95 2.09 -3.32 -11.76
C ILE A 95 1.51 -2.13 -12.53
N ARG A 96 1.54 -2.20 -13.85
CA ARG A 96 1.03 -1.16 -14.75
C ARG A 96 -0.50 -1.05 -14.69
N LYS A 97 -1.03 0.16 -14.87
CA LYS A 97 -2.50 0.40 -15.02
C LYS A 97 -3.00 0.02 -16.40
N THR A 98 -2.16 0.18 -17.41
CA THR A 98 -2.46 -0.17 -18.81
C THR A 98 -1.33 -1.02 -19.38
N GLN A 99 -1.66 -1.92 -20.29
CA GLN A 99 -0.64 -2.68 -21.04
C GLN A 99 0.17 -1.76 -21.96
N LYS A 100 1.40 -2.17 -22.29
CA LYS A 100 2.19 -1.51 -23.35
C LYS A 100 1.54 -1.82 -24.72
N ASP A 101 1.44 -0.80 -25.55
CA ASP A 101 0.96 -0.96 -26.94
C ASP A 101 2.00 -1.60 -27.86
N HIS A 102 3.28 -1.71 -27.43
CA HIS A 102 4.39 -2.26 -28.21
C HIS A 102 5.36 -3.07 -27.36
N GLY A 103 5.89 -4.15 -27.91
CA GLY A 103 6.87 -5.04 -27.26
C GLY A 103 6.23 -6.22 -26.54
N ILE A 104 6.95 -6.81 -25.58
CA ILE A 104 6.41 -7.88 -24.72
C ILE A 104 5.34 -7.29 -23.83
N VAL A 105 4.11 -7.80 -23.99
CA VAL A 105 2.94 -7.39 -23.20
C VAL A 105 3.09 -7.99 -21.80
N LYS A 106 3.60 -7.22 -20.85
CA LYS A 106 3.71 -7.59 -19.44
C LYS A 106 2.99 -6.57 -18.58
N TRP A 107 2.30 -7.05 -17.55
CA TRP A 107 1.71 -6.19 -16.52
C TRP A 107 2.75 -5.72 -15.51
N ILE A 108 3.82 -6.50 -15.30
CA ILE A 108 4.77 -6.33 -14.21
C ILE A 108 6.10 -5.79 -14.73
N GLU A 109 6.63 -4.79 -14.04
CA GLU A 109 8.01 -4.31 -14.14
C GLU A 109 8.75 -4.74 -12.87
N GLY A 110 9.88 -5.40 -13.05
CA GLY A 110 10.71 -5.97 -11.99
C GLY A 110 11.32 -7.29 -12.43
N ASP A 111 12.16 -7.88 -11.58
CA ASP A 111 12.85 -9.14 -11.82
C ASP A 111 12.15 -10.27 -11.05
N LEU A 112 10.94 -10.61 -11.49
CA LEU A 112 10.13 -11.70 -10.92
C LEU A 112 9.82 -12.76 -11.99
N HIS A 113 9.65 -14.00 -11.53
CA HIS A 113 9.39 -15.17 -12.35
C HIS A 113 8.10 -15.89 -11.93
N PRO A 114 7.43 -16.60 -12.84
CA PRO A 114 6.29 -17.43 -12.47
C PRO A 114 6.65 -18.41 -11.35
N GLY A 115 5.80 -18.45 -10.33
CA GLY A 115 6.01 -19.24 -9.11
C GLY A 115 6.52 -18.42 -7.93
N ASP A 116 7.09 -17.23 -8.15
CA ASP A 116 7.57 -16.36 -7.07
C ASP A 116 6.43 -15.95 -6.12
N ARG A 117 6.75 -15.88 -4.85
CA ARG A 117 5.85 -15.51 -3.76
C ARG A 117 5.90 -14.00 -3.55
N VAL A 118 4.77 -13.34 -3.69
CA VAL A 118 4.74 -11.88 -3.62
C VAL A 118 3.75 -11.34 -2.59
N VAL A 119 4.07 -10.18 -2.05
CA VAL A 119 3.17 -9.37 -1.25
C VAL A 119 2.67 -8.20 -2.09
N ILE A 120 1.35 -8.08 -2.21
CA ILE A 120 0.73 -6.91 -2.85
C ILE A 120 0.56 -5.80 -1.82
N ILE A 121 0.98 -4.60 -2.18
CA ILE A 121 0.85 -3.43 -1.32
C ILE A 121 0.08 -2.30 -2.01
N ASP A 122 -0.58 -1.46 -1.21
CA ASP A 122 -1.20 -0.23 -1.69
C ASP A 122 -1.05 0.89 -0.65
N ASP A 123 -1.05 2.14 -1.08
CA ASP A 123 -0.93 3.29 -0.18
C ASP A 123 -2.22 3.56 0.59
N VAL A 124 -3.39 3.44 -0.05
CA VAL A 124 -4.71 3.69 0.58
C VAL A 124 -5.74 2.74 0.02
N ALA A 125 -6.47 2.03 0.88
CA ALA A 125 -7.66 1.30 0.48
C ALA A 125 -8.94 2.06 0.87
N THR A 126 -9.79 2.31 -0.13
CA THR A 126 -11.18 2.76 0.04
C THR A 126 -12.11 1.57 -0.16
N THR A 127 -12.30 1.15 -1.40
CA THR A 127 -13.10 -0.02 -1.78
C THR A 127 -12.25 -1.25 -2.10
N GLY A 128 -10.92 -1.12 -2.11
CA GLY A 128 -9.98 -2.19 -2.42
C GLY A 128 -9.77 -2.50 -3.92
N GLY A 129 -10.45 -1.80 -4.82
CA GLY A 129 -10.43 -2.12 -6.25
C GLY A 129 -9.05 -2.07 -6.89
N SER A 130 -8.19 -1.12 -6.54
CA SER A 130 -6.80 -1.04 -7.02
C SER A 130 -5.99 -2.26 -6.60
N THR A 131 -6.10 -2.63 -5.34
CA THR A 131 -5.38 -3.77 -4.75
C THR A 131 -5.87 -5.08 -5.35
N VAL A 132 -7.20 -5.26 -5.54
CA VAL A 132 -7.78 -6.43 -6.21
C VAL A 132 -7.25 -6.55 -7.64
N THR A 133 -7.26 -5.46 -8.41
CA THR A 133 -6.68 -5.44 -9.76
C THR A 133 -5.19 -5.84 -9.75
N ALA A 134 -4.43 -5.39 -8.74
CA ALA A 134 -3.02 -5.76 -8.60
C ALA A 134 -2.85 -7.26 -8.32
N ILE A 135 -3.66 -7.84 -7.44
CA ILE A 135 -3.66 -9.27 -7.13
C ILE A 135 -3.95 -10.09 -8.39
N GLU A 136 -5.02 -9.76 -9.11
CA GLU A 136 -5.44 -10.49 -10.32
C GLU A 136 -4.35 -10.45 -11.40
N ARG A 137 -3.70 -9.30 -11.60
CA ARG A 137 -2.60 -9.17 -12.57
C ARG A 137 -1.36 -9.94 -12.15
N ALA A 138 -0.97 -9.90 -10.86
CA ALA A 138 0.14 -10.69 -10.36
C ALA A 138 -0.12 -12.19 -10.56
N GLN A 139 -1.31 -12.66 -10.24
CA GLN A 139 -1.72 -14.06 -10.46
C GLN A 139 -1.75 -14.43 -11.95
N SER A 140 -2.19 -13.53 -12.83
CA SER A 140 -2.18 -13.77 -14.29
C SER A 140 -0.78 -13.90 -14.90
N GLU A 141 0.23 -13.31 -14.26
CA GLU A 141 1.64 -13.44 -14.60
C GLU A 141 2.31 -14.67 -13.91
N GLY A 142 1.51 -15.50 -13.23
CA GLY A 142 1.97 -16.74 -12.58
C GLY A 142 2.59 -16.55 -11.20
N LEU A 143 2.45 -15.36 -10.58
CA LEU A 143 2.95 -15.12 -9.23
C LEU A 143 1.98 -15.66 -8.16
N THR A 144 2.52 -16.05 -7.02
CA THR A 144 1.77 -16.51 -5.85
C THR A 144 1.61 -15.35 -4.86
N VAL A 145 0.43 -14.77 -4.79
CA VAL A 145 0.15 -13.69 -3.82
C VAL A 145 -0.07 -14.30 -2.44
N VAL A 146 0.82 -14.01 -1.48
CA VAL A 146 0.80 -14.59 -0.12
C VAL A 146 0.17 -13.66 0.92
N ARG A 147 0.17 -12.36 0.69
CA ARG A 147 -0.43 -11.34 1.57
C ARG A 147 -0.74 -10.07 0.79
N ALA A 148 -1.73 -9.31 1.24
CA ALA A 148 -1.91 -7.91 0.86
C ALA A 148 -1.71 -6.98 2.07
N ILE A 149 -0.96 -5.89 1.90
CA ILE A 149 -0.75 -4.87 2.93
C ILE A 149 -1.17 -3.50 2.43
N ILE A 150 -1.99 -2.84 3.20
CA ILE A 150 -2.46 -1.47 2.95
C ILE A 150 -1.78 -0.54 3.96
N LEU A 151 -1.15 0.54 3.48
CA LEU A 151 -0.55 1.51 4.39
C LEU A 151 -1.61 2.20 5.23
N VAL A 152 -2.68 2.72 4.60
CA VAL A 152 -3.81 3.35 5.30
C VAL A 152 -5.13 2.72 4.86
N ASP A 153 -5.80 2.01 5.77
CA ASP A 153 -7.17 1.55 5.59
C ASP A 153 -8.16 2.65 5.96
N ARG A 154 -9.00 3.05 5.00
CA ARG A 154 -10.09 4.01 5.22
C ARG A 154 -11.29 3.42 5.96
N GLN A 155 -11.30 2.10 6.20
CA GLN A 155 -12.40 1.37 6.84
C GLN A 155 -13.76 1.58 6.11
N GLU A 156 -13.72 1.54 4.78
CA GLU A 156 -14.88 1.67 3.90
C GLU A 156 -15.16 0.38 3.11
N GLY A 157 -14.81 -0.79 3.67
CA GLY A 157 -15.04 -2.12 3.07
C GLY A 157 -13.90 -2.62 2.16
N GLY A 158 -12.78 -1.89 2.09
CA GLY A 158 -11.65 -2.23 1.22
C GLY A 158 -10.97 -3.54 1.61
N LEU A 159 -10.67 -3.76 2.89
CA LEU A 159 -10.02 -4.98 3.35
C LEU A 159 -10.90 -6.21 3.15
N GLU A 160 -12.21 -6.09 3.36
CA GLU A 160 -13.19 -7.15 3.14
C GLU A 160 -13.27 -7.54 1.66
N ALA A 161 -13.20 -6.57 0.75
CA ALA A 161 -13.16 -6.84 -0.68
C ALA A 161 -11.88 -7.56 -1.08
N ILE A 162 -10.72 -7.14 -0.57
CA ILE A 162 -9.41 -7.74 -0.85
C ILE A 162 -9.34 -9.17 -0.32
N ARG A 163 -9.91 -9.47 0.87
CA ARG A 163 -9.94 -10.82 1.46
C ARG A 163 -10.65 -11.88 0.61
N LYS A 164 -11.45 -11.49 -0.37
CA LYS A 164 -12.06 -12.42 -1.33
C LYS A 164 -11.06 -12.96 -2.36
N HIS A 165 -9.89 -12.35 -2.48
CA HIS A 165 -8.85 -12.67 -3.47
C HIS A 165 -7.55 -13.18 -2.84
N VAL A 166 -7.29 -12.86 -1.58
CA VAL A 166 -6.16 -13.34 -0.78
C VAL A 166 -6.57 -13.37 0.69
N ASP A 167 -6.31 -14.47 1.39
CA ASP A 167 -6.79 -14.68 2.77
C ASP A 167 -6.12 -13.75 3.77
N ASP A 168 -4.82 -13.52 3.61
CA ASP A 168 -4.01 -12.72 4.53
C ASP A 168 -3.94 -11.25 4.10
N VAL A 169 -4.73 -10.40 4.77
CA VAL A 169 -4.83 -8.96 4.50
C VAL A 169 -4.66 -8.17 5.78
N ALA A 170 -3.74 -7.22 5.77
CA ALA A 170 -3.47 -6.34 6.91
C ALA A 170 -3.38 -4.87 6.50
N ALA A 171 -3.60 -3.97 7.46
CA ALA A 171 -3.31 -2.55 7.33
C ALA A 171 -2.24 -2.12 8.35
N ILE A 172 -1.35 -1.20 7.96
CA ILE A 172 -0.36 -0.62 8.87
C ILE A 172 -1.02 0.42 9.77
N VAL A 173 -1.87 1.27 9.19
CA VAL A 173 -2.60 2.34 9.89
C VAL A 173 -4.05 2.30 9.47
N THR A 174 -4.97 2.59 10.41
CA THR A 174 -6.39 2.73 10.13
C THR A 174 -6.84 4.19 10.16
N ARG A 175 -7.94 4.51 9.50
CA ARG A 175 -8.59 5.82 9.58
C ARG A 175 -8.84 6.24 11.03
N ASP A 176 -9.35 5.33 11.86
CA ASP A 176 -9.71 5.64 13.25
C ASP A 176 -8.48 5.99 14.09
N GLU A 177 -7.31 5.38 13.81
CA GLU A 177 -6.04 5.77 14.44
C GLU A 177 -5.65 7.20 14.06
N LEU A 178 -5.83 7.59 12.78
CA LEU A 178 -5.54 8.96 12.32
C LEU A 178 -6.51 9.98 12.93
N ILE A 179 -7.81 9.69 12.95
CA ILE A 179 -8.82 10.57 13.57
C ILE A 179 -8.51 10.76 15.05
N ARG A 180 -8.28 9.67 15.79
CA ARG A 180 -7.93 9.72 17.21
C ARG A 180 -6.72 10.60 17.47
N HIS A 181 -5.66 10.45 16.66
CA HIS A 181 -4.44 11.24 16.79
C HIS A 181 -4.70 12.75 16.65
N VAL A 182 -5.53 13.18 15.69
CA VAL A 182 -5.83 14.62 15.49
C VAL A 182 -6.85 15.18 16.45
N THR A 183 -7.72 14.36 17.05
CA THR A 183 -8.77 14.82 17.99
C THR A 183 -8.34 14.78 19.45
N GLU A 184 -7.46 13.86 19.83
CA GLU A 184 -6.99 13.70 21.21
C GLU A 184 -5.64 14.39 21.48
N GLY A 185 -5.09 15.10 20.52
CA GLY A 185 -3.84 15.87 20.65
C GLY A 185 -2.62 14.96 20.73
N GLY A 186 -2.23 14.38 19.61
CA GLY A 186 -0.96 13.68 19.47
C GLY A 186 0.24 14.61 19.50
#